data_8cacceeea4e78999f59a96c22e5d5ddd
#
_entry.id   8cacceeea4e78999f59a96c22e5d5ddd
#
_cell.length_a   1.000
_cell.length_b   1.000
_cell.length_c   1.000
_cell.angle_alpha   90.00
_cell.angle_beta   90.00
_cell.angle_gamma   90.00
#
_symmetry.space_group_name_H-M   'P 1'
#
loop_
_entity.id
_entity.type
_entity.pdbx_description
1 polymer ?
#
loop_
_entity_poly.entity_id
_entity_poly.type
_entity_poly.pdbx_seq_one_letter_code
_entity_poly.pdbx_strand_id
1 'polypeptide(L)'
;MRTSPGGNRIGAVLVDRRRVDAWAGFDGTSFVSDKMEQYNTAILAPVVHRKLRHLMELPAWRGADAPHPFQADLLEAQLIECLSPESSIRLQPVRKTHHSDLVRELVRFSFQSSTEPIRLSAICKALFTTKTTLTVSCREMFGYGPMALLRRIRLQQVHEVLSNPGLRQQLGCHTVQQAAEYFGFASRNHFAGAYRDLFAVTPGTTLLASR
;
A
#
# COMPACT_ATOMS: atom_id res chain seq x y z
N MET A 1 13.94 8.64 -1.84
CA MET A 1 13.92 8.78 -0.37
C MET A 1 15.37 8.61 0.12
N ARG A 2 16.03 9.65 0.63
CA ARG A 2 17.36 9.53 1.22
C ARG A 2 17.16 9.15 2.68
N THR A 3 17.55 7.94 3.05
CA THR A 3 17.58 7.51 4.45
C THR A 3 18.84 8.09 5.08
N SER A 4 18.68 8.78 6.20
CA SER A 4 19.82 9.24 7.03
C SER A 4 20.54 8.03 7.64
N PRO A 5 21.85 8.09 7.93
CA PRO A 5 22.62 6.98 8.49
C PRO A 5 22.19 6.48 9.87
N GLY A 6 21.17 7.08 10.47
CA GLY A 6 20.68 6.76 11.82
C GLY A 6 19.48 5.84 11.91
N GLY A 7 19.05 5.19 10.82
CA GLY A 7 17.90 4.27 10.82
C GLY A 7 16.55 5.00 11.01
N ASN A 8 15.75 5.12 9.97
CA ASN A 8 14.40 5.69 10.09
C ASN A 8 13.42 4.60 10.56
N ARG A 9 12.68 4.86 11.63
CA ARG A 9 11.51 4.06 11.98
C ARG A 9 10.33 4.54 11.15
N ILE A 10 9.71 3.62 10.41
CA ILE A 10 8.53 3.88 9.61
C ILE A 10 7.38 3.11 10.23
N GLY A 11 6.32 3.80 10.63
CA GLY A 11 5.04 3.22 10.96
C GLY A 11 4.08 3.43 9.79
N ALA A 12 3.20 2.46 9.53
CA ALA A 12 2.15 2.58 8.54
C ALA A 12 0.80 2.27 9.17
N VAL A 13 -0.19 3.11 8.88
CA VAL A 13 -1.59 2.90 9.26
C VAL A 13 -2.39 2.83 7.97
N LEU A 14 -3.15 1.77 7.79
CA LEU A 14 -4.07 1.61 6.67
C LEU A 14 -5.48 1.96 7.16
N VAL A 15 -6.09 2.95 6.52
CA VAL A 15 -7.45 3.40 6.83
C VAL A 15 -8.30 3.20 5.58
N ASP A 16 -9.50 2.61 5.75
CA ASP A 16 -10.47 2.50 4.68
C ASP A 16 -10.89 3.90 4.20
N ARG A 17 -10.93 4.11 2.88
CA ARG A 17 -11.30 5.40 2.29
C ARG A 17 -12.68 5.87 2.76
N ARG A 18 -13.63 4.96 2.95
CA ARG A 18 -14.97 5.28 3.45
C ARG A 18 -14.94 5.89 4.85
N ARG A 19 -14.01 5.44 5.70
CA ARG A 19 -13.80 6.05 7.02
C ARG A 19 -13.22 7.46 6.90
N VAL A 20 -12.26 7.66 6.02
CA VAL A 20 -11.68 8.99 5.76
C VAL A 20 -12.74 9.95 5.23
N ASP A 21 -13.60 9.49 4.33
CA ASP A 21 -14.71 10.29 3.79
C ASP A 21 -15.75 10.62 4.90
N ALA A 22 -15.97 9.70 5.84
CA ALA A 22 -16.82 9.94 7.00
C ALA A 22 -16.24 10.98 7.97
N TRP A 23 -14.91 11.04 8.12
CA TRP A 23 -14.24 12.09 8.91
C TRP A 23 -14.47 13.48 8.32
N ALA A 24 -14.50 13.60 7.00
CA ALA A 24 -14.77 14.87 6.32
C ALA A 24 -16.18 15.41 6.59
N GLY A 25 -17.14 14.53 6.88
CA GLY A 25 -18.53 14.91 7.19
C GLY A 25 -18.75 15.38 8.65
N PHE A 26 -17.85 15.05 9.58
CA PHE A 26 -18.04 15.31 11.00
C PHE A 26 -17.86 16.79 11.37
N ASP A 27 -17.00 17.52 10.68
CA ASP A 27 -16.70 18.95 10.94
C ASP A 27 -17.25 19.92 9.88
N GLY A 28 -18.06 19.44 8.93
CA GLY A 28 -18.55 20.26 7.82
C GLY A 28 -17.45 20.79 6.89
N THR A 29 -16.22 20.30 7.04
CA THR A 29 -15.08 20.72 6.24
C THR A 29 -14.69 19.61 5.27
N SER A 30 -14.81 19.87 3.99
CA SER A 30 -14.17 19.06 2.92
C SER A 30 -12.63 19.06 3.00
N PHE A 31 -12.08 19.70 4.06
CA PHE A 31 -10.66 19.96 4.22
C PHE A 31 -9.81 18.69 4.12
N VAL A 32 -10.21 17.60 4.78
CA VAL A 32 -9.43 16.35 4.80
C VAL A 32 -9.42 15.72 3.41
N SER A 33 -10.57 15.59 2.75
CA SER A 33 -10.68 15.00 1.41
C SER A 33 -9.95 15.83 0.37
N ASP A 34 -10.19 17.13 0.33
CA ASP A 34 -9.57 18.05 -0.62
C ASP A 34 -8.05 18.15 -0.42
N LYS A 35 -7.58 18.12 0.83
CA LYS A 35 -6.16 18.16 1.14
C LYS A 35 -5.45 16.86 0.82
N MET A 36 -6.06 15.71 1.04
CA MET A 36 -5.47 14.42 0.66
C MET A 36 -5.31 14.26 -0.85
N GLU A 37 -6.12 14.92 -1.66
CA GLU A 37 -5.95 14.94 -3.12
C GLU A 37 -4.83 15.88 -3.58
N GLN A 38 -4.62 16.98 -2.86
CA GLN A 38 -3.66 18.02 -3.22
C GLN A 38 -2.27 17.82 -2.58
N TYR A 39 -2.22 17.17 -1.41
CA TYR A 39 -1.00 17.02 -0.62
C TYR A 39 -0.79 15.54 -0.24
N ASN A 40 0.46 15.10 -0.26
CA ASN A 40 0.84 13.73 0.11
C ASN A 40 1.74 13.66 1.35
N THR A 41 2.11 14.81 1.89
CA THR A 41 2.99 14.89 3.04
C THR A 41 2.57 16.07 3.91
N ALA A 42 2.41 15.82 5.20
CA ALA A 42 2.22 16.85 6.21
C ALA A 42 3.39 16.82 7.20
N ILE A 43 3.99 17.97 7.46
CA ILE A 43 4.95 18.15 8.55
C ILE A 43 4.12 18.59 9.76
N LEU A 44 4.06 17.73 10.75
CA LEU A 44 3.24 17.97 11.94
C LEU A 44 3.98 18.85 12.95
N ALA A 45 3.22 19.60 13.73
CA ALA A 45 3.74 20.28 14.90
C ALA A 45 4.40 19.27 15.85
N PRO A 46 5.52 19.62 16.52
CA PRO A 46 6.27 18.68 17.36
C PRO A 46 5.42 17.98 18.44
N VAL A 47 4.42 18.65 18.98
CA VAL A 47 3.51 18.10 19.99
C VAL A 47 2.62 17.02 19.38
N VAL A 48 2.00 17.29 18.23
CA VAL A 48 1.12 16.37 17.52
C VAL A 48 1.92 15.15 17.02
N HIS A 49 3.10 15.38 16.44
CA HIS A 49 4.00 14.31 16.02
C HIS A 49 4.41 13.39 17.19
N ARG A 50 4.69 13.95 18.37
CA ARG A 50 5.04 13.17 19.57
C ARG A 50 3.88 12.32 20.06
N LYS A 51 2.66 12.85 20.10
CA LYS A 51 1.45 12.11 20.47
C LYS A 51 1.22 10.93 19.53
N LEU A 52 1.21 11.17 18.21
CA LEU A 52 1.03 10.12 17.21
C LEU A 52 2.12 9.03 17.33
N ARG A 53 3.39 9.43 17.46
CA ARG A 53 4.49 8.49 17.63
C ARG A 53 4.31 7.63 18.88
N HIS A 54 3.93 8.23 20.00
CA HIS A 54 3.71 7.51 21.25
C HIS A 54 2.61 6.47 21.11
N LEU A 55 1.49 6.81 20.47
CA LEU A 55 0.41 5.87 20.18
C LEU A 55 0.87 4.72 19.31
N MET A 56 1.62 4.99 18.23
CA MET A 56 2.12 3.95 17.32
C MET A 56 3.21 3.07 17.94
N GLU A 57 3.87 3.49 19.02
CA GLU A 57 4.89 2.72 19.73
C GLU A 57 4.28 1.84 20.85
N LEU A 58 2.98 1.93 21.13
CA LEU A 58 2.33 1.09 22.16
C LEU A 58 2.47 -0.40 21.86
N PRO A 59 2.76 -1.24 22.87
CA PRO A 59 2.89 -2.69 22.70
C PRO A 59 1.69 -3.35 22.05
N ALA A 60 0.50 -2.79 22.25
CA ALA A 60 -0.76 -3.30 21.69
C ALA A 60 -0.78 -3.42 20.14
N TRP A 61 0.04 -2.64 19.43
CA TRP A 61 0.18 -2.73 17.96
C TRP A 61 1.18 -3.78 17.50
N ARG A 62 1.88 -4.44 18.42
CA ARG A 62 2.93 -5.42 18.11
C ARG A 62 2.47 -6.86 18.31
N GLY A 63 1.26 -7.07 18.82
CA GLY A 63 0.67 -8.40 19.00
C GLY A 63 0.03 -8.93 17.72
N ALA A 64 -0.20 -10.25 17.69
CA ALA A 64 -0.94 -10.91 16.62
C ALA A 64 -2.45 -10.66 16.71
N ASP A 65 -2.92 -10.19 17.86
CA ASP A 65 -4.33 -9.91 18.13
C ASP A 65 -4.72 -8.53 17.62
N ALA A 66 -5.96 -8.39 17.18
CA ALA A 66 -6.50 -7.10 16.79
C ALA A 66 -6.44 -6.12 17.97
N PRO A 67 -6.07 -4.85 17.73
CA PRO A 67 -6.03 -3.87 18.81
C PRO A 67 -7.41 -3.71 19.44
N HIS A 68 -7.44 -3.45 20.74
CA HIS A 68 -8.70 -3.19 21.44
C HIS A 68 -9.45 -2.00 20.78
N PRO A 69 -10.78 -2.07 20.60
CA PRO A 69 -11.56 -1.02 19.92
C PRO A 69 -11.23 0.39 20.40
N PHE A 70 -11.10 0.60 21.70
CA PHE A 70 -10.73 1.90 22.30
C PHE A 70 -9.36 2.42 21.79
N GLN A 71 -8.39 1.55 21.52
CA GLN A 71 -7.09 1.95 21.00
C GLN A 71 -7.18 2.35 19.52
N ALA A 72 -8.03 1.65 18.77
CA ALA A 72 -8.31 2.01 17.38
C ALA A 72 -8.97 3.38 17.28
N ASP A 73 -9.97 3.66 18.14
CA ASP A 73 -10.67 4.95 18.20
C ASP A 73 -9.73 6.09 18.61
N LEU A 74 -8.83 5.84 19.56
CA LEU A 74 -7.84 6.82 19.98
C LEU A 74 -6.83 7.15 18.87
N LEU A 75 -6.38 6.14 18.12
CA LEU A 75 -5.52 6.35 16.97
C LEU A 75 -6.25 7.10 15.85
N GLU A 76 -7.52 6.77 15.61
CA GLU A 76 -8.37 7.45 14.64
C GLU A 76 -8.53 8.94 15.00
N ALA A 77 -8.87 9.25 16.23
CA ALA A 77 -8.97 10.64 16.73
C ALA A 77 -7.64 11.39 16.54
N GLN A 78 -6.51 10.75 16.84
CA GLN A 78 -5.19 11.36 16.65
C GLN A 78 -4.84 11.57 15.18
N LEU A 79 -5.27 10.67 14.28
CA LEU A 79 -5.09 10.86 12.83
C LEU A 79 -5.92 12.02 12.31
N ILE A 80 -7.16 12.17 12.77
CA ILE A 80 -8.03 13.32 12.44
C ILE A 80 -7.36 14.62 12.92
N GLU A 81 -6.84 14.66 14.16
CA GLU A 81 -6.08 15.80 14.67
C GLU A 81 -4.87 16.15 13.79
N CYS A 82 -4.13 15.12 13.31
CA CYS A 82 -2.99 15.33 12.42
C CYS A 82 -3.37 15.94 11.06
N LEU A 83 -4.59 15.68 10.60
CA LEU A 83 -5.10 16.17 9.31
C LEU A 83 -5.79 17.54 9.44
N SER A 84 -5.98 18.05 10.67
CA SER A 84 -6.56 19.38 10.87
C SER A 84 -5.59 20.48 10.43
N PRO A 85 -6.13 21.64 9.98
CA PRO A 85 -5.31 22.78 9.53
C PRO A 85 -4.34 23.29 10.60
N GLU A 86 -4.77 23.21 11.85
CA GLU A 86 -4.07 23.77 13.02
C GLU A 86 -2.87 22.91 13.45
N SER A 87 -2.91 21.61 13.12
CA SER A 87 -1.89 20.63 13.52
C SER A 87 -0.72 20.52 12.55
N SER A 88 -0.87 21.03 11.33
CA SER A 88 0.13 20.94 10.26
C SER A 88 0.91 22.25 10.15
N ILE A 89 2.22 22.18 10.35
CA ILE A 89 3.12 23.33 10.13
C ILE A 89 3.31 23.57 8.64
N ARG A 90 3.37 22.49 7.84
CA ARG A 90 3.66 22.58 6.42
C ARG A 90 3.05 21.39 5.67
N LEU A 91 2.23 21.71 4.69
CA LEU A 91 1.75 20.74 3.70
C LEU A 91 2.66 20.78 2.48
N GLN A 92 3.07 19.62 1.99
CA GLN A 92 3.83 19.52 0.75
C GLN A 92 2.91 19.01 -0.34
N PRO A 93 2.76 19.76 -1.44
CA PRO A 93 1.88 19.37 -2.52
C PRO A 93 2.36 18.07 -3.16
N VAL A 94 1.39 17.30 -3.63
CA VAL A 94 1.68 16.18 -4.54
C VAL A 94 2.36 16.76 -5.77
N ARG A 95 3.65 16.50 -5.93
CA ARG A 95 4.32 16.82 -7.18
C ARG A 95 3.77 15.87 -8.24
N LYS A 96 2.77 16.31 -8.97
CA LYS A 96 2.30 15.65 -10.19
C LYS A 96 3.39 15.81 -11.24
N THR A 97 4.32 14.89 -11.27
CA THR A 97 5.29 14.80 -12.35
C THR A 97 4.75 13.80 -13.38
N HIS A 98 5.11 13.97 -14.63
CA HIS A 98 4.79 12.98 -15.68
C HIS A 98 5.19 11.56 -15.24
N HIS A 99 6.28 11.42 -14.49
CA HIS A 99 6.72 10.14 -13.92
C HIS A 99 5.76 9.57 -12.87
N SER A 100 5.18 10.41 -12.02
CA SER A 100 4.21 9.95 -11.00
C SER A 100 2.90 9.49 -11.62
N ASP A 101 2.43 10.18 -12.64
CA ASP A 101 1.20 9.80 -13.35
C ASP A 101 1.41 8.52 -14.15
N LEU A 102 2.54 8.38 -14.81
CA LEU A 102 2.90 7.17 -15.55
C LEU A 102 2.97 5.94 -14.64
N VAL A 103 3.54 6.08 -13.45
CA VAL A 103 3.60 4.96 -12.48
C VAL A 103 2.21 4.65 -11.92
N ARG A 104 1.37 5.64 -11.72
CA ARG A 104 -0.02 5.46 -11.30
C ARG A 104 -0.82 4.68 -12.33
N GLU A 105 -0.65 5.00 -13.62
CA GLU A 105 -1.26 4.26 -14.73
C GLU A 105 -0.72 2.82 -14.83
N LEU A 106 0.58 2.62 -14.61
CA LEU A 106 1.15 1.28 -14.52
C LEU A 106 0.50 0.43 -13.42
N VAL A 107 0.30 1.01 -12.24
CA VAL A 107 -0.37 0.32 -11.12
C VAL A 107 -1.82 -0.02 -11.51
N ARG A 108 -2.59 0.92 -12.05
CA ARG A 108 -3.96 0.65 -12.54
C ARG A 108 -4.00 -0.46 -13.59
N PHE A 109 -3.12 -0.39 -14.58
CA PHE A 109 -2.98 -1.43 -15.61
C PHE A 109 -2.69 -2.80 -15.01
N SER A 110 -1.86 -2.87 -13.98
CA SER A 110 -1.52 -4.09 -13.26
C SER A 110 -2.75 -4.77 -12.61
N PHE A 111 -3.67 -3.99 -12.05
CA PHE A 111 -4.91 -4.53 -11.46
C PHE A 111 -5.92 -4.99 -12.52
N GLN A 112 -5.97 -4.34 -13.67
CA GLN A 112 -6.86 -4.71 -14.77
C GLN A 112 -6.40 -5.96 -15.53
N SER A 113 -5.08 -6.21 -15.58
CA SER A 113 -4.45 -7.29 -16.36
C SER A 113 -3.82 -8.35 -15.46
N SER A 114 -4.49 -8.75 -14.39
CA SER A 114 -3.92 -9.60 -13.34
C SER A 114 -3.64 -11.05 -13.76
N THR A 115 -4.36 -11.58 -14.75
CA THR A 115 -4.34 -13.01 -15.11
C THR A 115 -3.34 -13.37 -16.22
N GLU A 116 -2.91 -12.41 -17.04
CA GLU A 116 -2.00 -12.70 -18.16
C GLU A 116 -0.53 -12.40 -17.86
N PRO A 117 0.42 -13.14 -18.47
CA PRO A 117 1.83 -12.79 -18.39
C PRO A 117 2.09 -11.48 -19.14
N ILE A 118 2.31 -10.40 -18.40
CA ILE A 118 2.51 -9.07 -18.97
C ILE A 118 3.96 -8.90 -19.42
N ARG A 119 4.15 -8.57 -20.70
CA ARG A 119 5.46 -8.18 -21.24
C ARG A 119 5.66 -6.68 -21.10
N LEU A 120 6.88 -6.25 -20.76
CA LEU A 120 7.22 -4.83 -20.63
C LEU A 120 6.90 -4.02 -21.90
N SER A 121 7.07 -4.64 -23.09
CA SER A 121 6.74 -4.00 -24.36
C SER A 121 5.23 -3.74 -24.52
N ALA A 122 4.39 -4.65 -24.08
CA ALA A 122 2.94 -4.48 -24.11
C ALA A 122 2.49 -3.33 -23.16
N ILE A 123 3.09 -3.27 -21.97
CA ILE A 123 2.85 -2.17 -21.04
C ILE A 123 3.22 -0.82 -21.65
N CYS A 124 4.44 -0.74 -22.21
CA CYS A 124 4.92 0.49 -22.84
C CYS A 124 4.00 0.96 -23.97
N LYS A 125 3.48 0.02 -24.76
CA LYS A 125 2.49 0.31 -25.83
C LYS A 125 1.16 0.82 -25.24
N ALA A 126 0.64 0.15 -24.22
CA ALA A 126 -0.62 0.52 -23.57
C ALA A 126 -0.56 1.89 -22.87
N LEU A 127 0.59 2.23 -22.29
CA LEU A 127 0.81 3.50 -21.57
C LEU A 127 1.45 4.58 -22.45
N PHE A 128 1.57 4.37 -23.75
CA PHE A 128 2.17 5.31 -24.70
C PHE A 128 3.54 5.85 -24.23
N THR A 129 4.41 4.96 -23.73
CA THR A 129 5.69 5.34 -23.14
C THR A 129 6.83 4.44 -23.63
N THR A 130 8.06 4.85 -23.34
CA THR A 130 9.26 4.03 -23.64
C THR A 130 9.67 3.17 -22.44
N LYS A 131 10.42 2.09 -22.69
CA LYS A 131 11.00 1.25 -21.64
C LYS A 131 11.91 2.05 -20.70
N THR A 132 12.67 2.98 -21.26
CA THR A 132 13.59 3.85 -20.49
C THR A 132 12.81 4.76 -19.56
N THR A 133 11.83 5.50 -20.07
CA THR A 133 10.99 6.42 -19.28
C THR A 133 10.29 5.67 -18.15
N LEU A 134 9.64 4.54 -18.46
CA LEU A 134 8.95 3.75 -17.45
C LEU A 134 9.91 3.21 -16.37
N THR A 135 11.11 2.79 -16.77
CA THR A 135 12.12 2.28 -15.83
C THR A 135 12.63 3.39 -14.91
N VAL A 136 12.92 4.57 -15.46
CA VAL A 136 13.35 5.74 -14.68
C VAL A 136 12.25 6.14 -13.70
N SER A 137 11.02 6.28 -14.16
CA SER A 137 9.86 6.64 -13.32
C SER A 137 9.66 5.68 -12.15
N CYS A 138 9.73 4.36 -12.41
CA CYS A 138 9.59 3.36 -11.34
C CYS A 138 10.77 3.40 -10.35
N ARG A 139 12.01 3.58 -10.83
CA ARG A 139 13.19 3.67 -9.97
C ARG A 139 13.20 4.91 -9.10
N GLU A 140 12.78 6.05 -9.63
CA GLU A 140 12.68 7.29 -8.88
C GLU A 140 11.65 7.20 -7.75
N MET A 141 10.51 6.54 -8.00
CA MET A 141 9.43 6.43 -7.01
C MET A 141 9.61 5.29 -6.02
N PHE A 142 10.10 4.14 -6.46
CA PHE A 142 10.12 2.91 -5.66
C PHE A 142 11.51 2.30 -5.47
N GLY A 143 12.53 2.81 -6.14
CA GLY A 143 13.89 2.26 -6.08
C GLY A 143 14.11 1.00 -6.94
N TYR A 144 13.09 0.49 -7.63
CA TYR A 144 13.18 -0.71 -8.49
C TYR A 144 12.40 -0.54 -9.80
N GLY A 145 12.69 -1.41 -10.77
CA GLY A 145 12.11 -1.30 -12.11
C GLY A 145 10.65 -1.80 -12.21
N PRO A 146 9.97 -1.54 -13.35
CA PRO A 146 8.56 -1.82 -13.54
C PRO A 146 8.19 -3.30 -13.37
N MET A 147 8.99 -4.23 -13.86
CA MET A 147 8.68 -5.66 -13.70
C MET A 147 8.77 -6.13 -12.24
N ALA A 148 9.67 -5.55 -11.44
CA ALA A 148 9.75 -5.83 -10.01
C ALA A 148 8.54 -5.24 -9.27
N LEU A 149 8.08 -4.06 -9.66
CA LEU A 149 6.85 -3.45 -9.12
C LEU A 149 5.62 -4.33 -9.42
N LEU A 150 5.44 -4.73 -10.67
CA LEU A 150 4.34 -5.61 -11.07
C LEU A 150 4.33 -6.94 -10.33
N ARG A 151 5.52 -7.55 -10.18
CA ARG A 151 5.65 -8.79 -9.41
C ARG A 151 5.22 -8.60 -7.96
N ARG A 152 5.59 -7.49 -7.33
CA ARG A 152 5.18 -7.17 -5.94
C ARG A 152 3.67 -6.96 -5.82
N ILE A 153 3.05 -6.26 -6.77
CA ILE A 153 1.59 -6.06 -6.81
C ILE A 153 0.88 -7.41 -6.93
N ARG A 154 1.32 -8.29 -7.82
CA ARG A 154 0.74 -9.64 -7.97
C ARG A 154 0.92 -10.50 -6.71
N LEU A 155 2.07 -10.42 -6.05
CA LEU A 155 2.28 -11.10 -4.78
C LEU A 155 1.32 -10.60 -3.70
N GLN A 156 1.06 -9.28 -3.67
CA GLN A 156 0.09 -8.68 -2.77
C GLN A 156 -1.33 -9.17 -3.05
N GLN A 157 -1.73 -9.26 -4.31
CA GLN A 157 -3.03 -9.80 -4.71
C GLN A 157 -3.19 -11.29 -4.30
N VAL A 158 -2.14 -12.10 -4.50
CA VAL A 158 -2.13 -13.49 -4.01
C VAL A 158 -2.27 -13.53 -2.49
N HIS A 159 -1.54 -12.67 -1.78
CA HIS A 159 -1.60 -12.62 -0.30
C HIS A 159 -3.02 -12.27 0.17
N GLU A 160 -3.65 -11.30 -0.45
CA GLU A 160 -5.03 -10.88 -0.15
C GLU A 160 -6.03 -12.03 -0.37
N VAL A 161 -5.93 -12.74 -1.50
CA VAL A 161 -6.77 -13.91 -1.78
C VAL A 161 -6.52 -15.03 -0.77
N LEU A 162 -5.28 -15.34 -0.44
CA LEU A 162 -4.96 -16.38 0.53
C LEU A 162 -5.43 -16.04 1.95
N SER A 163 -5.45 -14.75 2.30
CA SER A 163 -5.89 -14.26 3.62
C SER A 163 -7.40 -14.12 3.76
N ASN A 164 -8.16 -14.10 2.64
CA ASN A 164 -9.60 -13.84 2.65
C ASN A 164 -10.39 -15.03 2.09
N PRO A 165 -11.12 -15.79 2.95
CA PRO A 165 -11.93 -16.93 2.53
C PRO A 165 -13.00 -16.57 1.48
N GLY A 166 -13.64 -15.41 1.63
CA GLY A 166 -14.67 -14.94 0.70
C GLY A 166 -14.12 -14.68 -0.71
N LEU A 167 -12.95 -14.03 -0.80
CA LEU A 167 -12.25 -13.83 -2.07
C LEU A 167 -11.80 -15.14 -2.70
N ARG A 168 -11.32 -16.09 -1.91
CA ARG A 168 -10.96 -17.43 -2.41
C ARG A 168 -12.14 -18.12 -3.07
N GLN A 169 -13.30 -18.09 -2.42
CA GLN A 169 -14.53 -18.68 -2.95
C GLN A 169 -14.99 -17.97 -4.23
N GLN A 170 -14.97 -16.64 -4.21
CA GLN A 170 -15.38 -15.81 -5.34
C GLN A 170 -14.52 -16.04 -6.59
N LEU A 171 -13.19 -16.21 -6.41
CA LEU A 171 -12.23 -16.41 -7.50
C LEU A 171 -11.95 -17.89 -7.83
N GLY A 172 -12.55 -18.83 -7.09
CA GLY A 172 -12.31 -20.27 -7.26
C GLY A 172 -10.88 -20.71 -6.89
N CYS A 173 -10.18 -19.93 -6.06
CA CYS A 173 -8.78 -20.15 -5.69
C CYS A 173 -8.65 -20.81 -4.31
N HIS A 174 -8.90 -22.12 -4.24
CA HIS A 174 -8.93 -22.86 -2.95
C HIS A 174 -7.55 -23.31 -2.47
N THR A 175 -6.54 -23.29 -3.34
CA THR A 175 -5.17 -23.71 -3.02
C THR A 175 -4.17 -22.60 -3.31
N VAL A 176 -2.99 -22.68 -2.67
CA VAL A 176 -1.85 -21.79 -2.96
C VAL A 176 -1.47 -21.81 -4.44
N GLN A 177 -1.52 -22.99 -5.06
CA GLN A 177 -1.18 -23.16 -6.46
C GLN A 177 -2.17 -22.43 -7.36
N GLN A 178 -3.48 -22.64 -7.15
CA GLN A 178 -4.53 -21.97 -7.91
C GLN A 178 -4.43 -20.44 -7.80
N ALA A 179 -4.21 -19.92 -6.59
CA ALA A 179 -4.03 -18.48 -6.39
C ALA A 179 -2.77 -17.96 -7.12
N ALA A 180 -1.65 -18.66 -7.05
CA ALA A 180 -0.45 -18.25 -7.77
C ALA A 180 -0.62 -18.28 -9.29
N GLU A 181 -1.22 -19.33 -9.84
CA GLU A 181 -1.50 -19.48 -11.28
C GLU A 181 -2.48 -18.41 -11.76
N TYR A 182 -3.53 -18.12 -11.00
CA TYR A 182 -4.51 -17.08 -11.31
C TYR A 182 -3.85 -15.71 -11.51
N PHE A 183 -2.84 -15.40 -10.72
CA PHE A 183 -2.07 -14.16 -10.86
C PHE A 183 -0.81 -14.30 -11.73
N GLY A 184 -0.72 -15.35 -12.56
CA GLY A 184 0.30 -15.50 -13.59
C GLY A 184 1.68 -15.92 -13.09
N PHE A 185 1.77 -16.62 -11.95
CA PHE A 185 3.00 -17.23 -11.46
C PHE A 185 3.14 -18.66 -12.01
N ALA A 186 3.94 -18.84 -13.08
CA ALA A 186 4.15 -20.14 -13.70
C ALA A 186 5.08 -21.07 -12.90
N SER A 187 6.00 -20.54 -12.10
CA SER A 187 7.00 -21.30 -11.35
C SER A 187 6.74 -21.29 -9.86
N ARG A 188 6.39 -22.46 -9.31
CA ARG A 188 6.11 -22.64 -7.87
C ARG A 188 7.29 -22.21 -6.98
N ASN A 189 8.51 -22.62 -7.31
CA ASN A 189 9.68 -22.34 -6.48
C ASN A 189 10.03 -20.85 -6.47
N HIS A 190 9.99 -20.19 -7.62
CA HIS A 190 10.25 -18.76 -7.77
C HIS A 190 9.14 -17.92 -7.09
N PHE A 191 7.90 -18.39 -7.12
CA PHE A 191 6.79 -17.76 -6.40
C PHE A 191 6.96 -17.85 -4.89
N ALA A 192 7.16 -19.06 -4.35
CA ALA A 192 7.24 -19.30 -2.91
C ALA A 192 8.41 -18.53 -2.27
N GLY A 193 9.57 -18.49 -2.94
CA GLY A 193 10.73 -17.69 -2.50
C GLY A 193 10.39 -16.20 -2.44
N ALA A 194 9.88 -15.64 -3.55
CA ALA A 194 9.52 -14.23 -3.62
C ALA A 194 8.40 -13.83 -2.65
N TYR A 195 7.45 -14.72 -2.38
CA TYR A 195 6.40 -14.50 -1.42
C TYR A 195 6.97 -14.39 0.00
N ARG A 196 7.82 -15.35 0.39
CA ARG A 196 8.48 -15.34 1.70
C ARG A 196 9.38 -14.13 1.89
N ASP A 197 10.11 -13.72 0.84
CA ASP A 197 10.96 -12.53 0.89
C ASP A 197 10.15 -11.23 1.10
N LEU A 198 8.90 -11.20 0.63
CA LEU A 198 8.05 -10.01 0.75
C LEU A 198 7.25 -9.98 2.07
N PHE A 199 6.72 -11.13 2.51
CA PHE A 199 5.79 -11.22 3.63
C PHE A 199 6.37 -11.85 4.90
N ALA A 200 7.61 -12.35 4.86
CA ALA A 200 8.29 -13.08 5.94
C ALA A 200 7.58 -14.37 6.40
N VAL A 201 6.54 -14.80 5.67
CA VAL A 201 5.77 -16.03 5.90
C VAL A 201 5.62 -16.82 4.61
N THR A 202 5.31 -18.12 4.70
CA THR A 202 5.04 -18.92 3.50
C THR A 202 3.60 -18.74 3.03
N PRO A 203 3.30 -18.92 1.73
CA PRO A 203 1.93 -18.87 1.23
C PRO A 203 1.00 -19.90 1.92
N GLY A 204 1.55 -21.06 2.25
CA GLY A 204 0.82 -22.11 2.97
C GLY A 204 0.43 -21.69 4.39
N THR A 205 1.33 -21.02 5.10
CA THR A 205 1.04 -20.48 6.45
C THR A 205 -0.08 -19.43 6.38
N THR A 206 -0.04 -18.54 5.39
CA THR A 206 -1.10 -17.53 5.19
C THR A 206 -2.45 -18.19 4.93
N LEU A 207 -2.50 -19.20 4.07
CA LEU A 207 -3.73 -19.95 3.78
C LEU A 207 -4.29 -20.66 5.00
N LEU A 208 -3.43 -21.25 5.85
CA LEU A 208 -3.85 -21.97 7.05
C LEU A 208 -4.39 -21.02 8.12
N ALA A 209 -3.77 -19.86 8.29
CA ALA A 209 -4.19 -18.86 9.27
C ALA A 209 -5.56 -18.23 8.97
N SER A 210 -6.07 -18.40 7.75
CA SER A 210 -7.34 -17.82 7.27
C SER A 210 -8.44 -18.86 7.06
N ARG A 211 -8.27 -20.06 7.63
CA ARG A 211 -9.29 -21.14 7.60
C ARG A 211 -10.31 -21.04 8.77
#